data_604a42d68cbc5269b62b08374963b97a
#
_entry.id   604a42d68cbc5269b62b08374963b97a
#
_cell.length_a   1.000
_cell.length_b   1.000
_cell.length_c   1.000
_cell.angle_alpha   90.00
_cell.angle_beta   90.00
_cell.angle_gamma   90.00
#
_symmetry.space_group_name_H-M   'P 1'
#
loop_
_entity.id
_entity.type
_entity.pdbx_description
1 polymer ?
#
loop_
_entity_poly.entity_id
_entity_poly.type
_entity_poly.pdbx_seq_one_letter_code
_entity_poly.pdbx_strand_id
1 'polypeptide(L)'
;MKLVTFEHKKRRLLGTIVDDVVMDLQAAHTMQRYTQKEGDDLLPNEMNAFLRGGESALQLAQKVEGWFRAEGKPAEMEGETLGYPLADVQLLAPVPHPTSMRDGYAFRQHVEAARRNRGVDMIPEYDEIPIFYFTNHNAVTGPGDVEIMEMHLDRMDFELECAIVIGKEGRNIKAADADSYIAGYTVMNDWSARGLQMHEMKLNLGPAKGKDFATSIGPWLVTIDELADKRLPGEDGDRYDLVMTTTVNGEEVSRGNLKDMSWTFAQIIERASYGVTLYPGDVIGSGTVGTGCFLELNGSKVYDPAWWLKDGDVVECSIERLGA
;
A
#
# COMPACT_ATOMS: atom_id res chain seq x y z
N MET A 1 -12.81 -1.76 7.68
CA MET A 1 -12.19 -3.11 7.86
C MET A 1 -10.70 -3.05 7.61
N LYS A 2 -9.92 -4.02 8.14
CA LYS A 2 -8.51 -4.26 7.83
C LYS A 2 -8.38 -5.59 7.11
N LEU A 3 -8.44 -5.56 5.78
CA LEU A 3 -8.39 -6.75 4.94
C LEU A 3 -6.96 -7.27 4.81
N VAL A 4 -6.77 -8.57 4.93
CA VAL A 4 -5.46 -9.23 4.87
C VAL A 4 -5.46 -10.41 3.91
N THR A 5 -4.33 -10.58 3.22
CA THR A 5 -3.95 -11.88 2.69
C THR A 5 -2.95 -12.49 3.66
N PHE A 6 -3.20 -13.70 4.12
CA PHE A 6 -2.35 -14.37 5.09
C PHE A 6 -2.08 -15.82 4.71
N GLU A 7 -0.99 -16.37 5.22
CA GLU A 7 -0.67 -17.77 5.07
C GLU A 7 -0.76 -18.50 6.41
N HIS A 8 -1.46 -19.62 6.42
CA HIS A 8 -1.44 -20.59 7.51
C HIS A 8 -1.29 -22.00 6.96
N LYS A 9 -0.29 -22.77 7.43
CA LYS A 9 0.01 -24.15 6.99
C LYS A 9 0.09 -24.28 5.44
N LYS A 10 0.77 -23.32 4.79
CA LYS A 10 0.94 -23.24 3.33
C LYS A 10 -0.35 -23.03 2.54
N ARG A 11 -1.41 -22.60 3.18
CA ARG A 11 -2.64 -22.16 2.52
C ARG A 11 -2.71 -20.65 2.56
N ARG A 12 -2.84 -20.02 1.41
CA ARG A 12 -3.09 -18.58 1.29
C ARG A 12 -4.59 -18.35 1.42
N LEU A 13 -4.95 -17.41 2.29
CA LEU A 13 -6.33 -17.14 2.68
C LEU A 13 -6.57 -15.63 2.66
N LEU A 14 -7.83 -15.24 2.44
CA LEU A 14 -8.31 -13.88 2.61
C LEU A 14 -9.02 -13.75 3.95
N GLY A 15 -8.65 -12.73 4.71
CA GLY A 15 -9.24 -12.46 6.02
C GLY A 15 -9.42 -10.99 6.32
N THR A 16 -9.90 -10.72 7.51
CA THR A 16 -9.92 -9.39 8.12
C THR A 16 -9.43 -9.47 9.56
N ILE A 17 -8.76 -8.40 10.01
CA ILE A 17 -8.33 -8.30 11.40
C ILE A 17 -9.52 -7.90 12.28
N VAL A 18 -9.82 -8.71 13.28
CA VAL A 18 -10.84 -8.48 14.29
C VAL A 18 -10.17 -8.49 15.65
N ASP A 19 -9.77 -7.32 16.13
CA ASP A 19 -8.92 -7.12 17.31
C ASP A 19 -7.54 -7.81 17.15
N ASP A 20 -7.28 -8.91 17.84
CA ASP A 20 -6.06 -9.72 17.81
C ASP A 20 -6.22 -11.05 17.02
N VAL A 21 -7.34 -11.20 16.31
CA VAL A 21 -7.68 -12.40 15.54
C VAL A 21 -7.77 -12.06 14.05
N VAL A 22 -7.22 -12.91 13.21
CA VAL A 22 -7.49 -12.93 11.77
C VAL A 22 -8.69 -13.83 11.52
N MET A 23 -9.82 -13.25 11.12
CA MET A 23 -10.99 -13.99 10.69
C MET A 23 -10.81 -14.43 9.23
N ASP A 24 -10.92 -15.72 8.94
CA ASP A 24 -11.04 -16.25 7.58
C ASP A 24 -12.42 -15.88 7.01
N LEU A 25 -12.43 -14.98 6.03
CA LEU A 25 -13.67 -14.43 5.49
C LEU A 25 -14.55 -15.49 4.83
N GLN A 26 -13.96 -16.42 4.08
CA GLN A 26 -14.73 -17.46 3.40
C GLN A 26 -15.25 -18.52 4.39
N ALA A 27 -14.43 -18.97 5.32
CA ALA A 27 -14.83 -19.94 6.33
C ALA A 27 -15.92 -19.37 7.26
N ALA A 28 -15.73 -18.14 7.75
CA ALA A 28 -16.72 -17.45 8.58
C ALA A 28 -18.06 -17.24 7.84
N HIS A 29 -18.00 -16.83 6.56
CA HIS A 29 -19.21 -16.69 5.75
C HIS A 29 -19.91 -18.03 5.53
N THR A 30 -19.18 -19.09 5.25
CA THR A 30 -19.74 -20.45 5.09
C THR A 30 -20.45 -20.87 6.36
N MET A 31 -19.87 -20.64 7.53
CA MET A 31 -20.46 -20.99 8.82
C MET A 31 -21.65 -20.11 9.18
N GLN A 32 -21.61 -18.80 8.91
CA GLN A 32 -22.75 -17.91 9.07
C GLN A 32 -23.96 -18.42 8.28
N ARG A 33 -23.76 -18.77 7.01
CA ARG A 33 -24.83 -19.30 6.15
C ARG A 33 -25.38 -20.63 6.66
N TYR A 34 -24.50 -21.53 7.10
CA TYR A 34 -24.91 -22.81 7.69
C TYR A 34 -25.83 -22.61 8.90
N THR A 35 -25.46 -21.69 9.79
CA THR A 35 -26.23 -21.40 11.02
C THR A 35 -27.52 -20.63 10.76
N GLN A 36 -27.52 -19.71 9.78
CA GLN A 36 -28.66 -18.84 9.44
C GLN A 36 -29.54 -19.40 8.31
N LYS A 37 -29.13 -20.50 7.65
CA LYS A 37 -29.84 -21.14 6.52
C LYS A 37 -30.07 -20.18 5.34
N GLU A 38 -29.06 -19.35 5.03
CA GLU A 38 -29.09 -18.36 3.93
C GLU A 38 -28.32 -18.83 2.69
N GLY A 39 -28.83 -18.48 1.51
CA GLY A 39 -28.32 -18.39 0.14
C GLY A 39 -27.09 -19.19 -0.36
N ASP A 40 -26.72 -19.09 -1.65
CA ASP A 40 -25.69 -19.95 -2.27
C ASP A 40 -24.35 -19.27 -2.61
N ASP A 41 -24.27 -17.95 -2.65
CA ASP A 41 -23.05 -17.21 -3.02
C ASP A 41 -22.04 -17.15 -1.85
N LEU A 42 -20.77 -17.48 -2.12
CA LEU A 42 -19.69 -17.41 -1.14
C LEU A 42 -18.78 -16.22 -1.40
N LEU A 43 -18.25 -15.61 -0.33
CA LEU A 43 -17.14 -14.67 -0.44
C LEU A 43 -15.92 -15.38 -1.05
N PRO A 44 -15.23 -14.71 -2.01
CA PRO A 44 -13.99 -15.25 -2.55
C PRO A 44 -12.91 -15.39 -1.46
N ASN A 45 -12.00 -16.34 -1.67
CA ASN A 45 -10.85 -16.54 -0.79
C ASN A 45 -9.54 -15.95 -1.38
N GLU A 46 -9.68 -14.94 -2.23
CA GLU A 46 -8.56 -14.28 -2.90
C GLU A 46 -8.88 -12.79 -3.07
N MET A 47 -7.90 -11.92 -2.75
CA MET A 47 -8.11 -10.48 -2.67
C MET A 47 -8.61 -9.86 -3.98
N ASN A 48 -8.00 -10.19 -5.13
CA ASN A 48 -8.43 -9.60 -6.40
C ASN A 48 -9.85 -10.05 -6.79
N ALA A 49 -10.22 -11.29 -6.47
CA ALA A 49 -11.60 -11.78 -6.68
C ALA A 49 -12.59 -11.05 -5.75
N PHE A 50 -12.19 -10.80 -4.50
CA PHE A 50 -12.96 -10.01 -3.54
C PHE A 50 -13.17 -8.57 -4.03
N LEU A 51 -12.10 -7.90 -4.46
CA LEU A 51 -12.13 -6.54 -4.98
C LEU A 51 -13.02 -6.41 -6.22
N ARG A 52 -13.02 -7.41 -7.12
CA ARG A 52 -13.95 -7.45 -8.25
C ARG A 52 -15.42 -7.54 -7.85
N GLY A 53 -15.71 -8.08 -6.68
CA GLY A 53 -17.05 -8.06 -6.08
C GLY A 53 -17.53 -6.68 -5.61
N GLY A 54 -16.62 -5.71 -5.53
CA GLY A 54 -16.88 -4.31 -5.24
C GLY A 54 -17.61 -4.09 -3.92
N GLU A 55 -18.49 -3.10 -3.91
CA GLU A 55 -19.24 -2.70 -2.71
C GLU A 55 -20.09 -3.84 -2.13
N SER A 56 -20.67 -4.69 -2.97
CA SER A 56 -21.48 -5.82 -2.51
C SER A 56 -20.67 -6.83 -1.71
N ALA A 57 -19.46 -7.16 -2.16
CA ALA A 57 -18.55 -8.04 -1.43
C ALA A 57 -18.09 -7.41 -0.11
N LEU A 58 -17.81 -6.11 -0.10
CA LEU A 58 -17.42 -5.39 1.11
C LEU A 58 -18.55 -5.36 2.15
N GLN A 59 -19.76 -5.02 1.75
CA GLN A 59 -20.94 -5.01 2.64
C GLN A 59 -21.21 -6.41 3.20
N LEU A 60 -21.08 -7.47 2.37
CA LEU A 60 -21.23 -8.83 2.83
C LEU A 60 -20.13 -9.20 3.84
N ALA A 61 -18.88 -8.83 3.58
CA ALA A 61 -17.76 -9.06 4.51
C ALA A 61 -17.98 -8.34 5.85
N GLN A 62 -18.49 -7.11 5.83
CA GLN A 62 -18.85 -6.37 7.04
C GLN A 62 -19.97 -7.06 7.83
N LYS A 63 -21.00 -7.60 7.14
CA LYS A 63 -22.05 -8.41 7.77
C LYS A 63 -21.50 -9.67 8.44
N VAL A 64 -20.57 -10.37 7.75
CA VAL A 64 -19.89 -11.57 8.28
C VAL A 64 -19.02 -11.22 9.49
N GLU A 65 -18.26 -10.12 9.43
CA GLU A 65 -17.49 -9.64 10.58
C GLU A 65 -18.38 -9.33 11.78
N GLY A 66 -19.51 -8.65 11.56
CA GLY A 66 -20.49 -8.37 12.62
C GLY A 66 -21.04 -9.64 13.27
N TRP A 67 -21.36 -10.66 12.46
CA TRP A 67 -21.77 -11.97 12.96
C TRP A 67 -20.64 -12.64 13.76
N PHE A 68 -19.43 -12.68 13.24
CA PHE A 68 -18.27 -13.29 13.91
C PHE A 68 -17.99 -12.66 15.28
N ARG A 69 -18.11 -11.32 15.39
CA ARG A 69 -18.02 -10.60 16.66
C ARG A 69 -19.14 -10.97 17.62
N ALA A 70 -20.39 -11.10 17.12
CA ALA A 70 -21.54 -11.47 17.92
C ALA A 70 -21.46 -12.90 18.48
N GLU A 71 -20.84 -13.83 17.73
CA GLU A 71 -20.55 -15.20 18.19
C GLU A 71 -19.33 -15.27 19.13
N GLY A 72 -18.75 -14.15 19.52
CA GLY A 72 -17.60 -14.08 20.44
C GLY A 72 -16.25 -14.41 19.79
N LYS A 73 -16.12 -14.22 18.48
CA LYS A 73 -14.88 -14.46 17.70
C LYS A 73 -14.36 -15.91 17.83
N PRO A 74 -15.18 -16.92 17.47
CA PRO A 74 -14.78 -18.32 17.67
C PRO A 74 -13.57 -18.69 16.81
N ALA A 75 -12.56 -19.30 17.43
CA ALA A 75 -11.45 -19.88 16.68
C ALA A 75 -11.91 -21.04 15.79
N GLU A 76 -12.86 -21.83 16.26
CA GLU A 76 -13.43 -23.00 15.59
C GLU A 76 -14.95 -23.12 15.86
N MET A 77 -15.71 -23.56 14.86
CA MET A 77 -17.13 -23.86 15.00
C MET A 77 -17.47 -25.06 14.10
N GLU A 78 -18.18 -26.07 14.63
CA GLU A 78 -18.58 -27.31 13.93
C GLU A 78 -17.40 -28.01 13.21
N GLY A 79 -16.18 -27.91 13.77
CA GLY A 79 -14.96 -28.52 13.21
C GLY A 79 -14.26 -27.68 12.14
N GLU A 80 -14.77 -26.51 11.81
CA GLU A 80 -14.15 -25.57 10.87
C GLU A 80 -13.42 -24.45 11.60
N THR A 81 -12.18 -24.13 11.22
CA THR A 81 -11.41 -23.02 11.77
C THR A 81 -11.88 -21.71 11.14
N LEU A 82 -12.34 -20.77 11.97
CA LEU A 82 -12.86 -19.47 11.53
C LEU A 82 -11.93 -18.31 11.88
N GLY A 83 -11.15 -18.45 12.93
CA GLY A 83 -10.27 -17.41 13.46
C GLY A 83 -8.90 -17.96 13.81
N TYR A 84 -7.88 -17.16 13.55
CA TYR A 84 -6.48 -17.45 13.84
C TYR A 84 -5.92 -16.33 14.71
N PRO A 85 -5.19 -16.62 15.81
CA PRO A 85 -4.43 -15.58 16.49
C PRO A 85 -3.52 -14.86 15.48
N LEU A 86 -3.49 -13.54 15.49
CA LEU A 86 -2.68 -12.75 14.55
C LEU A 86 -1.19 -13.13 14.61
N ALA A 87 -0.70 -13.50 15.80
CA ALA A 87 0.69 -13.93 16.00
C ALA A 87 1.03 -15.29 15.37
N ASP A 88 0.02 -16.11 15.02
CA ASP A 88 0.20 -17.49 14.52
C ASP A 88 0.11 -17.57 12.98
N VAL A 89 -0.11 -16.45 12.31
CA VAL A 89 -0.21 -16.39 10.85
C VAL A 89 0.91 -15.55 10.26
N GLN A 90 1.31 -15.88 9.05
CA GLN A 90 2.18 -15.03 8.25
C GLN A 90 1.32 -14.08 7.40
N LEU A 91 1.41 -12.77 7.68
CA LEU A 91 0.80 -11.77 6.80
C LEU A 91 1.62 -11.68 5.50
N LEU A 92 0.91 -11.61 4.39
CA LEU A 92 1.46 -11.36 3.06
C LEU A 92 1.09 -9.94 2.63
N ALA A 93 1.58 -9.51 1.48
CA ALA A 93 1.03 -8.30 0.86
C ALA A 93 -0.50 -8.41 0.79
N PRO A 94 -1.28 -7.39 1.16
CA PRO A 94 -2.74 -7.48 1.10
C PRO A 94 -3.24 -7.77 -0.33
N VAL A 95 -2.56 -7.25 -1.35
CA VAL A 95 -2.75 -7.59 -2.77
C VAL A 95 -1.47 -8.23 -3.30
N PRO A 96 -1.27 -9.56 -3.15
CA PRO A 96 -0.01 -10.21 -3.52
C PRO A 96 0.30 -10.21 -5.02
N HIS A 97 -0.73 -10.05 -5.84
CA HIS A 97 -0.65 -10.02 -7.29
C HIS A 97 -1.49 -8.87 -7.85
N PRO A 98 -1.02 -7.61 -7.74
CA PRO A 98 -1.71 -6.48 -8.33
C PRO A 98 -1.96 -6.69 -9.83
N THR A 99 -3.07 -6.19 -10.35
CA THR A 99 -3.36 -6.22 -11.80
C THR A 99 -2.41 -5.31 -12.58
N SER A 100 -1.99 -4.21 -11.96
CA SER A 100 -0.87 -3.37 -12.36
C SER A 100 -0.38 -2.58 -11.15
N MET A 101 0.80 -1.97 -11.27
CA MET A 101 1.33 -1.12 -10.21
C MET A 101 1.97 0.13 -10.78
N ARG A 102 1.61 1.26 -10.20
CA ARG A 102 2.16 2.57 -10.52
C ARG A 102 2.66 3.21 -9.25
N ASP A 103 3.68 4.02 -9.39
CA ASP A 103 4.16 4.85 -8.30
C ASP A 103 4.20 6.31 -8.74
N GLY A 104 3.66 7.20 -7.87
CA GLY A 104 3.50 8.62 -8.12
C GLY A 104 4.71 9.44 -7.72
N TYR A 105 4.50 10.75 -7.68
CA TYR A 105 5.52 11.71 -7.24
C TYR A 105 4.82 12.91 -6.57
N ALA A 106 3.95 12.62 -5.58
CA ALA A 106 2.94 13.57 -5.12
C ALA A 106 3.41 14.53 -4.02
N PHE A 107 4.57 14.32 -3.41
CA PHE A 107 5.07 15.18 -2.34
C PHE A 107 6.09 16.21 -2.86
N ARG A 108 5.63 17.44 -3.02
CA ARG A 108 6.48 18.56 -3.49
C ARG A 108 7.75 18.73 -2.65
N GLN A 109 7.64 18.58 -1.33
CA GLN A 109 8.78 18.71 -0.42
C GLN A 109 9.93 17.78 -0.82
N HIS A 110 9.62 16.50 -1.10
CA HIS A 110 10.59 15.51 -1.54
C HIS A 110 11.23 15.91 -2.88
N VAL A 111 10.38 16.31 -3.85
CA VAL A 111 10.85 16.71 -5.20
C VAL A 111 11.76 17.92 -5.14
N GLU A 112 11.40 18.94 -4.38
CA GLU A 112 12.21 20.15 -4.17
C GLU A 112 13.55 19.82 -3.50
N ALA A 113 13.55 18.96 -2.48
CA ALA A 113 14.76 18.52 -1.81
C ALA A 113 15.69 17.76 -2.77
N ALA A 114 15.14 16.80 -3.53
CA ALA A 114 15.88 16.01 -4.52
C ALA A 114 16.49 16.91 -5.62
N ARG A 115 15.79 17.94 -6.07
CA ARG A 115 16.28 18.89 -7.07
C ARG A 115 17.35 19.82 -6.49
N ARG A 116 17.08 20.41 -5.34
CA ARG A 116 18.05 21.25 -4.61
C ARG A 116 19.36 20.51 -4.35
N ASN A 117 19.30 19.26 -3.93
CA ASN A 117 20.46 18.43 -3.65
C ASN A 117 21.31 18.15 -4.92
N ARG A 118 20.69 18.24 -6.11
CA ARG A 118 21.35 18.16 -7.43
C ARG A 118 21.78 19.53 -7.98
N GLY A 119 21.51 20.63 -7.27
CA GLY A 119 21.84 21.98 -7.72
C GLY A 119 21.00 22.48 -8.90
N VAL A 120 19.76 22.01 -9.05
CA VAL A 120 18.85 22.41 -10.13
C VAL A 120 17.52 22.94 -9.54
N ASP A 121 16.94 23.91 -10.26
CA ASP A 121 15.66 24.50 -9.88
C ASP A 121 14.49 23.52 -10.04
N MET A 122 13.38 23.82 -9.37
CA MET A 122 12.11 23.12 -9.57
C MET A 122 11.64 23.26 -11.02
N ILE A 123 10.99 22.23 -11.57
CA ILE A 123 10.44 22.23 -12.93
C ILE A 123 8.95 22.63 -12.90
N PRO A 124 8.50 23.56 -13.79
CA PRO A 124 7.11 23.97 -13.83
C PRO A 124 6.13 22.81 -14.09
N GLU A 125 6.52 21.84 -14.90
CA GLU A 125 5.70 20.69 -15.27
C GLU A 125 5.27 19.84 -14.07
N TYR A 126 5.97 19.95 -12.93
CA TYR A 126 5.53 19.31 -11.69
C TYR A 126 4.18 19.83 -11.20
N ASP A 127 3.94 21.13 -11.39
CA ASP A 127 2.70 21.79 -10.97
C ASP A 127 1.59 21.67 -12.03
N GLU A 128 1.89 21.12 -13.19
CA GLU A 128 0.93 20.96 -14.31
C GLU A 128 0.27 19.58 -14.30
N ILE A 129 1.03 18.53 -13.95
CA ILE A 129 0.56 17.14 -14.06
C ILE A 129 1.05 16.25 -12.92
N PRO A 130 0.18 15.39 -12.36
CA PRO A 130 0.61 14.33 -11.45
C PRO A 130 1.28 13.22 -12.25
N ILE A 131 2.61 13.19 -12.19
CA ILE A 131 3.41 12.16 -12.87
C ILE A 131 3.44 10.86 -12.08
N PHE A 132 3.55 9.74 -12.77
CA PHE A 132 3.82 8.42 -12.21
C PHE A 132 4.66 7.60 -13.17
N TYR A 133 5.26 6.52 -12.66
CA TYR A 133 5.89 5.48 -13.49
C TYR A 133 5.26 4.11 -13.20
N PHE A 134 5.43 3.14 -14.10
CA PHE A 134 5.04 1.76 -13.85
C PHE A 134 6.17 1.05 -13.12
N THR A 135 5.87 0.53 -11.93
CA THR A 135 6.77 -0.37 -11.23
C THR A 135 6.36 -1.83 -11.43
N ASN A 136 7.17 -2.77 -10.93
CA ASN A 136 6.98 -4.20 -11.21
C ASN A 136 5.96 -4.82 -10.26
N HIS A 137 4.73 -5.02 -10.74
CA HIS A 137 3.67 -5.68 -9.98
C HIS A 137 3.91 -7.17 -9.69
N ASN A 138 4.96 -7.78 -10.29
CA ASN A 138 5.36 -9.17 -10.01
C ASN A 138 6.42 -9.29 -8.90
N ALA A 139 6.93 -8.16 -8.39
CA ALA A 139 7.94 -8.12 -7.34
C ALA A 139 7.38 -7.55 -6.02
N VAL A 140 6.07 -7.72 -5.80
CA VAL A 140 5.40 -7.26 -4.58
C VAL A 140 5.67 -8.23 -3.44
N THR A 141 6.09 -7.68 -2.29
CA THR A 141 6.30 -8.40 -1.03
C THR A 141 5.35 -7.87 0.06
N GLY A 142 5.08 -8.70 1.05
CA GLY A 142 4.42 -8.29 2.29
C GLY A 142 5.44 -7.96 3.39
N PRO A 143 4.97 -7.85 4.65
CA PRO A 143 5.86 -7.75 5.81
C PRO A 143 6.79 -8.96 5.88
N GLY A 144 8.07 -8.73 6.25
CA GLY A 144 9.08 -9.77 6.39
C GLY A 144 10.34 -9.50 5.58
N ASP A 145 11.10 -10.55 5.32
CA ASP A 145 12.38 -10.45 4.63
C ASP A 145 12.19 -10.09 3.15
N VAL A 146 13.04 -9.19 2.66
CA VAL A 146 13.13 -8.83 1.24
C VAL A 146 14.42 -9.41 0.68
N GLU A 147 14.30 -10.37 -0.23
CA GLU A 147 15.44 -10.99 -0.88
C GLU A 147 15.98 -10.09 -2.00
N ILE A 148 17.25 -9.74 -1.93
CA ILE A 148 17.92 -8.87 -2.91
C ILE A 148 19.25 -9.47 -3.37
N MET A 149 19.72 -9.04 -4.53
CA MET A 149 21.06 -9.42 -5.02
C MET A 149 22.13 -8.44 -4.50
N GLU A 150 23.39 -8.88 -4.43
CA GLU A 150 24.52 -8.07 -4.01
C GLU A 150 24.62 -6.72 -4.76
N MET A 151 24.27 -6.71 -6.04
CA MET A 151 24.30 -5.50 -6.87
C MET A 151 23.33 -4.41 -6.41
N HIS A 152 22.28 -4.75 -5.65
CA HIS A 152 21.32 -3.77 -5.11
C HIS A 152 21.88 -3.03 -3.89
N LEU A 153 22.86 -3.62 -3.18
CA LEU A 153 23.43 -3.06 -1.96
C LEU A 153 24.27 -1.79 -2.17
N ASP A 154 24.67 -1.48 -3.43
CA ASP A 154 25.30 -0.19 -3.72
C ASP A 154 24.28 0.94 -3.51
N ARG A 155 24.36 1.59 -2.35
CA ARG A 155 23.44 2.63 -1.89
C ARG A 155 21.98 2.14 -1.86
N MET A 156 21.74 1.05 -1.16
CA MET A 156 20.39 0.54 -0.90
C MET A 156 19.60 1.49 -0.01
N ASP A 157 18.35 1.74 -0.37
CA ASP A 157 17.50 2.76 0.22
C ASP A 157 16.06 2.27 0.38
N PHE A 158 15.30 2.90 1.26
CA PHE A 158 13.87 2.77 1.41
C PHE A 158 13.15 4.01 0.85
N GLU A 159 11.87 3.89 0.58
CA GLU A 159 10.98 5.03 0.30
C GLU A 159 9.66 4.85 1.06
N LEU A 160 9.44 5.73 2.05
CA LEU A 160 8.20 5.75 2.83
C LEU A 160 7.08 6.36 2.02
N GLU A 161 6.06 5.57 1.74
CA GLU A 161 4.93 5.91 0.91
C GLU A 161 3.61 5.39 1.46
N CYS A 162 2.51 5.97 0.98
CA CYS A 162 1.18 5.43 1.07
C CYS A 162 0.77 4.88 -0.30
N ALA A 163 0.06 3.77 -0.34
CA ALA A 163 -0.55 3.29 -1.57
C ALA A 163 -2.06 3.13 -1.42
N ILE A 164 -2.77 3.31 -2.54
CA ILE A 164 -4.18 2.97 -2.68
C ILE A 164 -4.34 1.73 -3.55
N VAL A 165 -5.45 1.03 -3.33
CA VAL A 165 -5.89 -0.08 -4.18
C VAL A 165 -7.18 0.31 -4.86
N ILE A 166 -7.24 0.13 -6.19
CA ILE A 166 -8.45 0.37 -6.98
C ILE A 166 -9.46 -0.76 -6.70
N GLY A 167 -10.69 -0.39 -6.37
CA GLY A 167 -11.78 -1.32 -6.07
C GLY A 167 -12.90 -1.34 -7.10
N LYS A 168 -12.86 -0.45 -8.10
CA LYS A 168 -13.89 -0.33 -9.12
C LYS A 168 -13.27 -0.10 -10.48
N GLU A 169 -13.74 -0.84 -11.48
CA GLU A 169 -13.33 -0.64 -12.88
C GLU A 169 -13.73 0.74 -13.38
N GLY A 170 -12.83 1.44 -14.08
CA GLY A 170 -13.10 2.74 -14.66
C GLY A 170 -12.10 3.19 -15.70
N ARG A 171 -12.57 4.07 -16.61
CA ARG A 171 -11.76 4.68 -17.67
C ARG A 171 -12.12 6.16 -17.77
N ASN A 172 -11.12 7.02 -17.99
CA ASN A 172 -11.29 8.48 -18.06
C ASN A 172 -12.04 9.02 -16.82
N ILE A 173 -11.65 8.51 -15.66
CA ILE A 173 -12.23 8.88 -14.37
C ILE A 173 -11.89 10.34 -14.09
N LYS A 174 -12.86 11.13 -13.60
CA LYS A 174 -12.63 12.51 -13.17
C LYS A 174 -12.21 12.55 -11.72
N ALA A 175 -11.33 13.49 -11.35
CA ALA A 175 -10.87 13.66 -9.97
C ALA A 175 -12.05 13.77 -8.98
N ALA A 176 -13.10 14.50 -9.35
CA ALA A 176 -14.30 14.66 -8.52
C ALA A 176 -15.02 13.34 -8.18
N ASP A 177 -14.84 12.29 -8.99
CA ASP A 177 -15.47 10.98 -8.79
C ASP A 177 -14.47 9.91 -8.29
N ALA A 178 -13.17 10.22 -8.36
CA ALA A 178 -12.09 9.24 -8.28
C ALA A 178 -11.95 8.57 -6.90
N ASP A 179 -12.27 9.28 -5.82
CA ASP A 179 -12.23 8.69 -4.46
C ASP A 179 -13.18 7.49 -4.33
N SER A 180 -14.29 7.47 -5.09
CA SER A 180 -15.22 6.33 -5.14
C SER A 180 -14.66 5.07 -5.80
N TYR A 181 -13.49 5.15 -6.42
CA TYR A 181 -12.79 4.02 -7.03
C TYR A 181 -11.75 3.38 -6.12
N ILE A 182 -11.47 3.98 -4.97
CA ILE A 182 -10.49 3.50 -4.00
C ILE A 182 -11.14 2.47 -3.09
N ALA A 183 -10.61 1.24 -3.05
CA ALA A 183 -11.05 0.21 -2.10
C ALA A 183 -10.48 0.44 -0.69
N GLY A 184 -9.28 0.98 -0.61
CA GLY A 184 -8.59 1.25 0.66
C GLY A 184 -7.15 1.71 0.48
N TYR A 185 -6.51 1.89 1.62
CA TYR A 185 -5.15 2.42 1.78
C TYR A 185 -4.25 1.39 2.45
N THR A 186 -2.96 1.40 2.13
CA THR A 186 -1.94 0.55 2.74
C THR A 186 -0.60 1.28 2.80
N VAL A 187 0.30 0.85 3.69
CA VAL A 187 1.68 1.33 3.69
C VAL A 187 2.42 0.74 2.49
N MET A 188 3.31 1.51 1.89
CA MET A 188 4.19 1.06 0.82
C MET A 188 5.63 1.48 1.11
N ASN A 189 6.56 0.60 0.76
CA ASN A 189 7.99 0.89 0.71
C ASN A 189 8.50 0.55 -0.69
N ASP A 190 8.87 1.56 -1.48
CA ASP A 190 9.48 1.37 -2.81
C ASP A 190 10.98 1.24 -2.68
N TRP A 191 11.46 0.00 -2.51
CA TRP A 191 12.87 -0.29 -2.33
C TRP A 191 13.71 0.20 -3.51
N SER A 192 14.82 0.86 -3.20
CA SER A 192 15.60 1.61 -4.19
C SER A 192 17.08 1.26 -4.15
N ALA A 193 17.58 0.63 -5.21
CA ALA A 193 19.01 0.45 -5.44
C ALA A 193 19.58 1.67 -6.16
N ARG A 194 20.02 2.70 -5.39
CA ARG A 194 20.38 4.01 -5.96
C ARG A 194 21.56 3.98 -6.91
N GLY A 195 22.49 3.03 -6.73
CA GLY A 195 23.60 2.82 -7.68
C GLY A 195 23.10 2.49 -9.07
N LEU A 196 22.19 1.50 -9.17
CA LEU A 196 21.57 1.11 -10.45
C LEU A 196 20.67 2.22 -10.99
N GLN A 197 19.78 2.77 -10.17
CA GLN A 197 18.85 3.83 -10.56
C GLN A 197 19.56 5.03 -11.16
N MET A 198 20.61 5.55 -10.52
CA MET A 198 21.35 6.72 -11.02
C MET A 198 22.09 6.44 -12.32
N HIS A 199 22.46 5.19 -12.57
CA HIS A 199 23.07 4.79 -13.83
C HIS A 199 22.01 4.75 -14.96
N GLU A 200 20.88 4.15 -14.71
CA GLU A 200 19.75 4.01 -15.65
C GLU A 200 19.13 5.35 -16.04
N MET A 201 18.98 6.25 -15.08
CA MET A 201 18.40 7.58 -15.32
C MET A 201 19.16 8.43 -16.36
N LYS A 202 20.45 8.14 -16.61
CA LYS A 202 21.23 8.80 -17.68
C LYS A 202 20.70 8.49 -19.08
N LEU A 203 19.96 7.39 -19.23
CA LEU A 203 19.36 6.98 -20.50
C LEU A 203 18.00 7.64 -20.77
N ASN A 204 17.47 8.42 -19.82
CA ASN A 204 16.21 9.18 -19.92
C ASN A 204 14.96 8.32 -20.21
N LEU A 205 14.98 7.04 -19.84
CA LEU A 205 13.83 6.14 -19.97
C LEU A 205 13.06 5.94 -18.66
N GLY A 206 13.66 6.36 -17.55
CA GLY A 206 13.14 6.16 -16.20
C GLY A 206 13.86 5.03 -15.46
N PRO A 207 13.49 4.79 -14.18
CA PRO A 207 14.08 3.72 -13.40
C PRO A 207 13.60 2.35 -13.92
N ALA A 208 14.46 1.34 -13.85
CA ALA A 208 14.15 -0.05 -14.16
C ALA A 208 14.71 -0.97 -13.05
N LYS A 209 15.91 -1.53 -13.23
CA LYS A 209 16.52 -2.47 -12.26
C LYS A 209 16.84 -1.84 -10.91
N GLY A 210 16.91 -0.52 -10.83
CA GLY A 210 17.06 0.20 -9.58
C GLY A 210 15.80 0.22 -8.71
N LYS A 211 14.65 -0.24 -9.23
CA LYS A 211 13.33 -0.19 -8.58
C LYS A 211 12.52 -1.48 -8.70
N ASP A 212 12.63 -2.23 -9.79
CA ASP A 212 11.73 -3.31 -10.16
C ASP A 212 11.95 -4.62 -9.39
N PHE A 213 12.92 -4.66 -8.47
CA PHE A 213 13.31 -5.87 -7.76
C PHE A 213 12.44 -6.16 -6.52
N ALA A 214 11.88 -5.13 -5.89
CA ALA A 214 10.99 -5.29 -4.73
C ALA A 214 10.17 -4.03 -4.47
N THR A 215 8.89 -4.21 -4.12
CA THR A 215 8.04 -3.20 -3.49
C THR A 215 7.26 -3.88 -2.37
N SER A 216 7.44 -3.42 -1.12
CA SER A 216 6.69 -3.97 0.02
C SER A 216 5.41 -3.17 0.22
N ILE A 217 4.27 -3.86 0.37
CA ILE A 217 2.99 -3.25 0.75
C ILE A 217 2.36 -4.03 1.91
N GLY A 218 1.70 -3.32 2.82
CA GLY A 218 1.03 -3.98 3.95
C GLY A 218 0.98 -3.11 5.21
N PRO A 219 0.74 -3.73 6.36
CA PRO A 219 0.46 -5.15 6.58
C PRO A 219 -0.95 -5.59 6.16
N TRP A 220 -1.86 -4.64 5.93
CA TRP A 220 -3.25 -4.84 5.53
C TRP A 220 -3.74 -3.72 4.62
N LEU A 221 -4.88 -3.95 3.99
CA LEU A 221 -5.64 -2.95 3.26
C LEU A 221 -6.73 -2.39 4.19
N VAL A 222 -6.65 -1.09 4.51
CA VAL A 222 -7.62 -0.39 5.37
C VAL A 222 -8.69 0.24 4.50
N THR A 223 -9.95 -0.15 4.71
CA THR A 223 -11.08 0.42 3.97
C THR A 223 -11.36 1.87 4.40
N ILE A 224 -11.95 2.67 3.50
CA ILE A 224 -12.09 4.13 3.67
C ILE A 224 -12.89 4.51 4.92
N ASP A 225 -13.89 3.71 5.30
CA ASP A 225 -14.72 3.92 6.48
C ASP A 225 -13.91 3.98 7.79
N GLU A 226 -12.81 3.22 7.88
CA GLU A 226 -11.89 3.24 9.03
C GLU A 226 -11.08 4.54 9.16
N LEU A 227 -11.05 5.35 8.11
CA LEU A 227 -10.28 6.60 8.03
C LEU A 227 -11.15 7.85 8.08
N ALA A 228 -12.47 7.70 8.29
CA ALA A 228 -13.43 8.79 8.20
C ALA A 228 -13.14 9.97 9.14
N ASP A 229 -12.61 9.70 10.35
CA ASP A 229 -12.24 10.71 11.35
C ASP A 229 -10.95 11.47 11.01
N LYS A 230 -10.17 11.00 10.03
CA LYS A 230 -8.92 11.59 9.55
C LYS A 230 -9.05 12.28 8.19
N ARG A 231 -10.22 12.16 7.58
CA ARG A 231 -10.51 12.67 6.25
C ARG A 231 -10.55 14.21 6.23
N LEU A 232 -9.88 14.79 5.26
CA LEU A 232 -9.86 16.21 4.93
C LEU A 232 -10.42 16.37 3.51
N PRO A 233 -11.73 16.68 3.38
CA PRO A 233 -12.37 16.79 2.07
C PRO A 233 -11.76 17.91 1.21
N GLY A 234 -11.61 17.67 -0.08
CA GLY A 234 -11.13 18.64 -1.07
C GLY A 234 -11.88 18.56 -2.40
N GLU A 235 -11.89 19.64 -3.17
CA GLU A 235 -12.54 19.69 -4.48
C GLU A 235 -11.86 18.74 -5.49
N ASP A 236 -10.55 18.57 -5.37
CA ASP A 236 -9.73 17.70 -6.22
C ASP A 236 -9.41 16.33 -5.56
N GLY A 237 -10.29 15.88 -4.67
CA GLY A 237 -10.16 14.63 -3.93
C GLY A 237 -9.76 14.82 -2.47
N ASP A 238 -9.98 13.77 -1.71
CA ASP A 238 -9.74 13.74 -0.28
C ASP A 238 -8.26 13.64 0.06
N ARG A 239 -7.89 14.26 1.18
CA ARG A 239 -6.63 14.03 1.89
C ARG A 239 -6.91 13.41 3.25
N TYR A 240 -5.89 12.86 3.89
CA TYR A 240 -6.01 12.24 5.21
C TYR A 240 -4.90 12.73 6.13
N ASP A 241 -5.25 13.19 7.33
CA ASP A 241 -4.28 13.61 8.35
C ASP A 241 -3.72 12.38 9.08
N LEU A 242 -2.77 11.70 8.45
CA LEU A 242 -2.13 10.49 8.92
C LEU A 242 -0.63 10.70 9.03
N VAL A 243 -0.08 10.56 10.23
CA VAL A 243 1.36 10.64 10.46
C VAL A 243 2.05 9.43 9.79
N MET A 244 3.13 9.71 9.07
CA MET A 244 3.98 8.72 8.39
C MET A 244 5.36 8.72 9.04
N THR A 245 5.89 7.56 9.40
CA THR A 245 7.23 7.44 10.01
C THR A 245 7.99 6.25 9.44
N THR A 246 9.31 6.34 9.41
CA THR A 246 10.19 5.18 9.19
C THR A 246 11.20 5.07 10.30
N THR A 247 11.42 3.86 10.79
CA THR A 247 12.58 3.53 11.61
C THR A 247 13.53 2.59 10.86
N VAL A 248 14.82 2.75 11.11
CA VAL A 248 15.85 1.79 10.66
C VAL A 248 16.57 1.28 11.90
N ASN A 249 16.53 -0.04 12.11
CA ASN A 249 17.06 -0.69 13.31
C ASN A 249 16.52 -0.08 14.63
N GLY A 250 15.26 0.38 14.61
CA GLY A 250 14.59 1.00 15.75
C GLY A 250 14.89 2.50 15.94
N GLU A 251 15.74 3.11 15.12
CA GLU A 251 15.98 4.56 15.12
C GLU A 251 15.02 5.25 14.13
N GLU A 252 14.24 6.24 14.59
CA GLU A 252 13.36 7.02 13.70
C GLU A 252 14.21 7.91 12.79
N VAL A 253 14.11 7.69 11.48
CA VAL A 253 14.88 8.39 10.45
C VAL A 253 14.02 9.32 9.59
N SER A 254 12.72 9.11 9.56
CA SER A 254 11.77 9.88 8.75
C SER A 254 10.47 10.12 9.49
N ARG A 255 9.93 11.33 9.33
CA ARG A 255 8.59 11.71 9.79
C ARG A 255 7.94 12.70 8.83
N GLY A 256 6.73 12.39 8.39
CA GLY A 256 5.93 13.23 7.53
C GLY A 256 4.44 13.04 7.78
N ASN A 257 3.61 13.51 6.87
CA ASN A 257 2.16 13.35 6.98
C ASN A 257 1.53 13.17 5.58
N LEU A 258 0.59 12.27 5.45
CA LEU A 258 -0.08 11.99 4.17
C LEU A 258 -0.84 13.20 3.62
N LYS A 259 -1.39 14.07 4.48
CA LYS A 259 -2.07 15.29 4.04
C LYS A 259 -1.20 16.28 3.26
N ASP A 260 0.14 16.15 3.37
CA ASP A 260 1.11 17.05 2.73
C ASP A 260 1.30 16.72 1.24
N MET A 261 0.57 15.74 0.70
CA MET A 261 0.51 15.47 -0.74
C MET A 261 0.09 16.72 -1.50
N SER A 262 0.89 17.16 -2.46
CA SER A 262 0.55 18.27 -3.37
C SER A 262 -0.48 17.84 -4.41
N TRP A 263 -0.32 16.62 -4.93
CA TRP A 263 -1.30 15.95 -5.78
C TRP A 263 -2.11 14.95 -4.96
N THR A 264 -3.44 14.96 -5.07
CA THR A 264 -4.28 13.95 -4.42
C THR A 264 -4.28 12.63 -5.18
N PHE A 265 -4.64 11.55 -4.51
CA PHE A 265 -4.86 10.27 -5.21
C PHE A 265 -5.95 10.38 -6.28
N ALA A 266 -6.97 11.19 -6.07
CA ALA A 266 -8.01 11.45 -7.06
C ALA A 266 -7.45 12.05 -8.36
N GLN A 267 -6.55 13.02 -8.26
CA GLN A 267 -5.88 13.61 -9.43
C GLN A 267 -4.94 12.60 -10.12
N ILE A 268 -4.24 11.75 -9.33
CA ILE A 268 -3.40 10.68 -9.88
C ILE A 268 -4.27 9.65 -10.61
N ILE A 269 -5.42 9.24 -10.05
CA ILE A 269 -6.37 8.33 -10.70
C ILE A 269 -6.90 8.92 -12.01
N GLU A 270 -7.29 10.20 -12.00
CA GLU A 270 -7.72 10.87 -13.24
C GLU A 270 -6.65 10.75 -14.32
N ARG A 271 -5.40 11.12 -14.00
CA ARG A 271 -4.28 11.02 -14.93
C ARG A 271 -4.00 9.59 -15.38
N ALA A 272 -4.01 8.63 -14.45
CA ALA A 272 -3.71 7.23 -14.72
C ALA A 272 -4.76 6.56 -15.59
N SER A 273 -6.00 7.05 -15.57
CA SER A 273 -7.13 6.49 -16.33
C SER A 273 -7.34 7.12 -17.71
N TYR A 274 -6.54 8.12 -18.10
CA TYR A 274 -6.64 8.75 -19.42
C TYR A 274 -6.42 7.75 -20.53
N GLY A 275 -7.48 7.47 -21.32
CA GLY A 275 -7.41 6.57 -22.47
C GLY A 275 -7.23 5.07 -22.12
N VAL A 276 -7.12 4.71 -20.85
CA VAL A 276 -6.94 3.32 -20.38
C VAL A 276 -7.91 2.99 -19.25
N THR A 277 -8.15 1.70 -19.05
CA THR A 277 -9.00 1.22 -17.96
C THR A 277 -8.14 0.86 -16.76
N LEU A 278 -8.55 1.34 -15.57
CA LEU A 278 -8.07 0.84 -14.28
C LEU A 278 -8.98 -0.29 -13.82
N TYR A 279 -8.41 -1.30 -13.20
CA TYR A 279 -9.12 -2.49 -12.74
C TYR A 279 -9.04 -2.67 -11.23
N PRO A 280 -10.04 -3.32 -10.60
CA PRO A 280 -9.91 -3.74 -9.20
C PRO A 280 -8.63 -4.56 -8.98
N GLY A 281 -7.85 -4.15 -7.99
CA GLY A 281 -6.53 -4.71 -7.71
C GLY A 281 -5.34 -3.97 -8.33
N ASP A 282 -5.56 -2.91 -9.13
CA ASP A 282 -4.48 -1.96 -9.46
C ASP A 282 -4.03 -1.23 -8.20
N VAL A 283 -2.70 -1.11 -8.02
CA VAL A 283 -2.08 -0.40 -6.90
C VAL A 283 -1.42 0.88 -7.40
N ILE A 284 -1.60 1.98 -6.66
CA ILE A 284 -0.99 3.27 -6.98
C ILE A 284 -0.33 3.81 -5.71
N GLY A 285 1.00 3.94 -5.74
CA GLY A 285 1.81 4.61 -4.71
C GLY A 285 1.72 6.13 -4.80
N SER A 286 1.93 6.78 -3.66
CA SER A 286 1.91 8.25 -3.55
C SER A 286 3.18 8.91 -4.09
N GLY A 287 4.26 8.15 -4.20
CA GLY A 287 5.59 8.69 -4.18
C GLY A 287 6.06 8.99 -2.75
N THR A 288 7.36 9.11 -2.60
CA THR A 288 8.05 9.28 -1.31
C THR A 288 7.61 10.55 -0.58
N VAL A 289 7.22 10.42 0.68
CA VAL A 289 6.96 11.60 1.56
C VAL A 289 8.25 12.40 1.77
N GLY A 290 8.15 13.70 2.04
CA GLY A 290 9.32 14.52 2.38
C GLY A 290 10.12 13.92 3.54
N THR A 291 11.43 13.79 3.39
CA THR A 291 12.37 13.07 4.28
C THR A 291 12.25 11.54 4.25
N GLY A 292 11.40 10.99 3.39
CA GLY A 292 11.03 9.57 3.37
C GLY A 292 12.06 8.61 2.78
N CYS A 293 13.30 9.06 2.52
CA CYS A 293 14.38 8.18 2.02
C CYS A 293 15.78 8.71 2.39
N PHE A 294 16.76 7.81 2.42
CA PHE A 294 18.14 8.19 2.68
C PHE A 294 18.75 9.04 1.57
N LEU A 295 18.35 8.87 0.31
CA LEU A 295 18.82 9.71 -0.79
C LEU A 295 18.57 11.20 -0.51
N GLU A 296 17.38 11.55 -0.01
CA GLU A 296 17.02 12.91 0.35
C GLU A 296 17.78 13.37 1.60
N LEU A 297 17.79 12.55 2.64
CA LEU A 297 18.43 12.86 3.94
C LEU A 297 19.94 13.06 3.79
N ASN A 298 20.62 12.17 3.06
CA ASN A 298 22.06 12.28 2.78
C ASN A 298 22.38 13.52 1.93
N GLY A 299 21.60 13.76 0.88
CA GLY A 299 21.76 14.93 0.02
C GLY A 299 21.52 16.24 0.76
N SER A 300 20.61 16.25 1.72
CA SER A 300 20.33 17.37 2.62
C SER A 300 21.31 17.47 3.82
N LYS A 301 22.32 16.57 3.87
CA LYS A 301 23.37 16.50 4.91
C LYS A 301 22.81 16.28 6.33
N VAL A 302 21.72 15.55 6.44
CA VAL A 302 21.20 15.08 7.73
C VAL A 302 22.16 14.03 8.29
N TYR A 303 22.75 13.19 7.42
CA TYR A 303 23.77 12.21 7.77
C TYR A 303 25.12 12.56 7.11
N ASP A 304 26.19 12.57 7.92
CA ASP A 304 27.58 12.74 7.48
C ASP A 304 28.49 11.89 8.39
N PRO A 305 29.05 10.78 7.91
CA PRO A 305 28.99 10.25 6.54
C PRO A 305 27.59 9.78 6.15
N ALA A 306 27.32 9.72 4.83
CA ALA A 306 26.06 9.25 4.27
C ALA A 306 25.70 7.84 4.78
N TRP A 307 24.42 7.65 5.14
CA TRP A 307 23.88 6.38 5.61
C TRP A 307 23.11 5.68 4.49
N TRP A 308 23.39 4.42 4.27
CA TRP A 308 22.70 3.54 3.33
C TRP A 308 22.41 2.21 4.00
N LEU A 309 21.33 1.55 3.60
CA LEU A 309 20.94 0.25 4.11
C LEU A 309 21.97 -0.83 3.76
N LYS A 310 22.11 -1.79 4.65
CA LYS A 310 22.98 -2.96 4.54
C LYS A 310 22.17 -4.24 4.69
N ASP A 311 22.76 -5.34 4.31
CA ASP A 311 22.20 -6.65 4.58
C ASP A 311 21.98 -6.84 6.10
N GLY A 312 20.78 -7.31 6.45
CA GLY A 312 20.35 -7.49 7.84
C GLY A 312 19.75 -6.24 8.51
N ASP A 313 19.73 -5.06 7.86
CA ASP A 313 19.03 -3.89 8.41
C ASP A 313 17.51 -4.11 8.39
N VAL A 314 16.84 -3.67 9.46
CA VAL A 314 15.39 -3.72 9.61
C VAL A 314 14.80 -2.34 9.37
N VAL A 315 13.94 -2.23 8.36
CA VAL A 315 13.20 -1.01 8.02
C VAL A 315 11.74 -1.20 8.40
N GLU A 316 11.21 -0.30 9.22
CA GLU A 316 9.80 -0.28 9.56
C GLU A 316 9.17 1.03 9.06
N CYS A 317 8.35 0.93 8.01
CA CYS A 317 7.53 2.02 7.52
C CYS A 317 6.15 1.94 8.19
N SER A 318 5.72 3.03 8.81
CA SER A 318 4.44 3.09 9.52
C SER A 318 3.62 4.29 9.08
N ILE A 319 2.31 4.08 8.94
CA ILE A 319 1.34 5.16 8.74
C ILE A 319 0.23 4.99 9.77
N GLU A 320 -0.08 6.10 10.46
CA GLU A 320 -1.16 6.12 11.45
C GLU A 320 -2.43 5.49 10.88
N ARG A 321 -3.11 4.60 11.63
CA ARG A 321 -4.28 3.80 11.22
C ARG A 321 -4.00 2.70 10.20
N LEU A 322 -2.95 2.81 9.34
CA LEU A 322 -2.68 1.82 8.31
C LEU A 322 -1.79 0.67 8.81
N GLY A 323 -1.02 0.88 9.90
CA GLY A 323 -0.11 -0.11 10.46
C GLY A 323 1.36 0.15 10.12
N ALA A 324 2.20 -0.87 10.31
CA ALA A 324 3.63 -0.84 10.08
C ALA A 324 4.12 -2.14 9.44
#